data_b90132c9082181a69dcbbe6729538486
#
_entry.id   b90132c9082181a69dcbbe6729538486
#
_cell.length_a   1.000
_cell.length_b   1.000
_cell.length_c   1.000
_cell.angle_alpha   90.00
_cell.angle_beta   90.00
_cell.angle_gamma   90.00
#
_symmetry.space_group_name_H-M   'P 1'
#
loop_
_entity.id
_entity.type
_entity.pdbx_description
1 polymer ?
#
loop_
_entity_poly.entity_id
_entity_poly.type
_entity_poly.pdbx_seq_one_letter_code
_entity_poly.pdbx_strand_id
1 'polypeptide(L)'
;MPAVRIEQDIRQDCEGYDQEMIDAGTQELLKAFNQNRLVKHLMDNCCQTYDCPAARNFAMGRWECPIPISPACNANCIGCISFQPQEEEIISTQDRLTFKPTAAEVVEYTVPHLMNAPFPIVSFGQGCEGEPLLMWETIKEAIIEIRKHTNKGSININTNGSNPKAVAILAEAGLDSIRVSLNSARESIYTAYYRPNNYQFSDIVESLKVMSAAGKWTSINYFVFPGMTDCEEEYEALRKLIIETDLKMIQWRNFNIDPDWYLGKINVIETNELMGIKQMMELIREEFPDLKFGYFNPPMERIKGDFNQNFAHH
;
A
#
# COMPACT_ATOMS: atom_id res chain seq x y z
N MET A 1 -8.22 -10.44 -23.54
CA MET A 1 -6.95 -9.70 -23.39
C MET A 1 -5.89 -10.68 -22.92
N PRO A 2 -4.65 -10.60 -23.41
CA PRO A 2 -3.60 -11.43 -22.87
C PRO A 2 -3.31 -11.03 -21.42
N ALA A 3 -3.34 -12.00 -20.51
CA ALA A 3 -2.95 -11.77 -19.12
C ALA A 3 -1.42 -11.76 -19.02
N VAL A 4 -0.85 -10.81 -18.28
CA VAL A 4 0.58 -10.76 -17.96
C VAL A 4 0.73 -11.17 -16.50
N ARG A 5 1.47 -12.24 -16.23
CA ARG A 5 1.79 -12.64 -14.86
C ARG A 5 2.91 -11.74 -14.33
N ILE A 6 2.62 -10.96 -13.31
CA ILE A 6 3.56 -10.00 -12.70
C ILE A 6 4.22 -10.53 -11.43
N GLU A 7 3.57 -11.45 -10.72
CA GLU A 7 4.06 -12.05 -9.48
C GLU A 7 3.76 -13.55 -9.47
N GLN A 8 4.67 -14.36 -8.93
CA GLN A 8 4.49 -15.79 -8.74
C GLN A 8 4.09 -16.15 -7.30
N ASP A 9 4.19 -15.20 -6.40
CA ASP A 9 3.86 -15.36 -4.99
C ASP A 9 2.34 -15.52 -4.80
N ILE A 10 1.95 -16.58 -4.14
CA ILE A 10 0.54 -16.97 -3.93
C ILE A 10 -0.06 -16.41 -2.65
N ARG A 11 0.67 -15.56 -1.90
CA ARG A 11 0.24 -15.07 -0.58
C ARG A 11 -1.11 -14.38 -0.53
N GLN A 12 -1.63 -13.90 -1.65
CA GLN A 12 -2.98 -13.33 -1.74
C GLN A 12 -3.89 -14.08 -2.70
N ASP A 13 -3.51 -15.28 -3.11
CA ASP A 13 -4.39 -16.14 -3.88
C ASP A 13 -5.62 -16.48 -3.03
N CYS A 14 -6.80 -16.30 -3.64
CA CYS A 14 -8.07 -16.57 -2.95
C CYS A 14 -8.20 -18.04 -2.54
N GLU A 15 -7.59 -18.96 -3.27
CA GLU A 15 -7.55 -20.39 -2.91
C GLU A 15 -6.80 -20.69 -1.61
N GLY A 16 -5.93 -19.74 -1.18
CA GLY A 16 -5.19 -19.85 0.06
C GLY A 16 -5.94 -19.38 1.31
N TYR A 17 -7.19 -18.93 1.20
CA TYR A 17 -8.00 -18.48 2.34
C TYR A 17 -8.99 -19.54 2.78
N ASP A 18 -8.76 -20.10 3.97
CA ASP A 18 -9.64 -21.07 4.63
C ASP A 18 -10.60 -20.32 5.57
N GLN A 19 -11.90 -20.42 5.31
CA GLN A 19 -12.91 -19.68 6.07
C GLN A 19 -13.02 -20.16 7.53
N GLU A 20 -12.85 -21.44 7.79
CA GLU A 20 -12.90 -21.97 9.17
C GLU A 20 -11.71 -21.45 9.98
N MET A 21 -10.53 -21.38 9.38
CA MET A 21 -9.34 -20.80 10.02
C MET A 21 -9.51 -19.30 10.26
N ILE A 22 -10.10 -18.56 9.29
CA ILE A 22 -10.37 -17.13 9.42
C ILE A 22 -11.34 -16.87 10.58
N ASP A 23 -12.43 -17.62 10.66
CA ASP A 23 -13.43 -17.45 11.70
C ASP A 23 -12.87 -17.80 13.08
N ALA A 24 -12.12 -18.89 13.21
CA ALA A 24 -11.45 -19.28 14.43
C ALA A 24 -10.43 -18.23 14.89
N GLY A 25 -9.55 -17.79 13.99
CA GLY A 25 -8.54 -16.77 14.30
C GLY A 25 -9.16 -15.41 14.63
N THR A 26 -10.25 -15.02 13.98
CA THR A 26 -11.02 -13.82 14.31
C THR A 26 -11.52 -13.88 15.76
N GLN A 27 -12.11 -15.00 16.17
CA GLN A 27 -12.60 -15.18 17.56
C GLN A 27 -11.45 -15.15 18.57
N GLU A 28 -10.33 -15.79 18.26
CA GLU A 28 -9.15 -15.79 19.12
C GLU A 28 -8.56 -14.38 19.29
N LEU A 29 -8.43 -13.62 18.21
CA LEU A 29 -7.93 -12.23 18.24
C LEU A 29 -8.85 -11.31 19.04
N LEU A 30 -10.17 -11.37 18.81
CA LEU A 30 -11.15 -10.59 19.55
C LEU A 30 -11.16 -10.93 21.05
N LYS A 31 -10.90 -12.18 21.41
CA LYS A 31 -10.78 -12.60 22.81
C LYS A 31 -9.46 -12.16 23.44
N ALA A 32 -8.34 -12.33 22.72
CA ALA A 32 -7.00 -11.97 23.22
C ALA A 32 -6.84 -10.45 23.39
N PHE A 33 -7.41 -9.66 22.50
CA PHE A 33 -7.30 -8.21 22.45
C PHE A 33 -8.65 -7.52 22.63
N ASN A 34 -9.44 -7.98 23.60
CA ASN A 34 -10.86 -7.61 23.79
C ASN A 34 -11.12 -6.11 24.06
N GLN A 35 -10.11 -5.35 24.47
CA GLN A 35 -10.17 -3.91 24.69
C GLN A 35 -9.53 -3.10 23.54
N ASN A 36 -8.91 -3.77 22.57
CA ASN A 36 -8.22 -3.11 21.46
C ASN A 36 -9.19 -2.73 20.35
N ARG A 37 -9.40 -1.43 20.16
CA ARG A 37 -10.33 -0.91 19.16
C ARG A 37 -9.86 -1.21 17.73
N LEU A 38 -8.53 -1.26 17.50
CA LEU A 38 -7.98 -1.59 16.18
C LEU A 38 -8.25 -3.05 15.81
N VAL A 39 -7.98 -3.98 16.72
CA VAL A 39 -8.26 -5.41 16.47
C VAL A 39 -9.76 -5.62 16.22
N LYS A 40 -10.62 -4.92 16.99
CA LYS A 40 -12.06 -4.97 16.75
C LYS A 40 -12.41 -4.45 15.34
N HIS A 41 -11.89 -3.29 14.94
CA HIS A 41 -12.12 -2.74 13.59
C HIS A 41 -11.61 -3.68 12.49
N LEU A 42 -10.41 -4.26 12.67
CA LEU A 42 -9.83 -5.18 11.70
C LEU A 42 -10.65 -6.47 11.55
N MET A 43 -11.16 -7.02 12.64
CA MET A 43 -11.91 -8.28 12.61
C MET A 43 -13.35 -8.07 12.15
N ASP A 44 -14.09 -7.15 12.77
CA ASP A 44 -15.50 -6.95 12.46
C ASP A 44 -15.70 -6.30 11.10
N ASN A 45 -14.96 -5.21 10.83
CA ASN A 45 -15.10 -4.44 9.59
C ASN A 45 -14.30 -5.04 8.44
N CYS A 46 -12.96 -5.10 8.58
CA CYS A 46 -12.12 -5.43 7.44
C CYS A 46 -12.15 -6.92 7.10
N CYS A 47 -12.12 -7.80 8.10
CA CYS A 47 -12.07 -9.25 7.90
C CYS A 47 -13.45 -9.84 7.54
N GLN A 48 -14.45 -9.61 8.41
CA GLN A 48 -15.74 -10.29 8.30
C GLN A 48 -16.72 -9.57 7.36
N THR A 49 -16.67 -8.23 7.25
CA THR A 49 -17.60 -7.49 6.41
C THR A 49 -17.09 -7.32 4.98
N TYR A 50 -15.80 -7.01 4.82
CA TYR A 50 -15.24 -6.62 3.52
C TYR A 50 -14.22 -7.62 2.94
N ASP A 51 -14.03 -8.76 3.55
CA ASP A 51 -13.12 -9.82 3.06
C ASP A 51 -11.70 -9.33 2.74
N CYS A 52 -11.21 -8.33 3.50
CA CYS A 52 -9.92 -7.71 3.23
C CYS A 52 -8.78 -8.74 3.34
N PRO A 53 -7.99 -8.96 2.28
CA PRO A 53 -6.92 -9.96 2.28
C PRO A 53 -5.89 -9.77 3.40
N ALA A 54 -5.53 -8.52 3.74
CA ALA A 54 -4.60 -8.23 4.81
C ALA A 54 -5.18 -8.62 6.20
N ALA A 55 -6.45 -8.30 6.45
CA ALA A 55 -7.12 -8.65 7.70
C ALA A 55 -7.33 -10.18 7.82
N ARG A 56 -7.65 -10.86 6.72
CA ARG A 56 -7.75 -12.33 6.67
C ARG A 56 -6.40 -13.00 6.93
N ASN A 57 -5.30 -12.49 6.35
CA ASN A 57 -3.96 -12.96 6.66
C ASN A 57 -3.63 -12.81 8.15
N PHE A 58 -4.00 -11.68 8.75
CA PHE A 58 -3.81 -11.47 10.18
C PHE A 58 -4.63 -12.46 11.03
N ALA A 59 -5.91 -12.69 10.69
CA ALA A 59 -6.76 -13.66 11.35
C ALA A 59 -6.19 -15.09 11.28
N MET A 60 -5.60 -15.48 10.16
CA MET A 60 -4.96 -16.77 9.96
C MET A 60 -3.55 -16.86 10.57
N GLY A 61 -3.04 -15.84 11.26
CA GLY A 61 -1.67 -15.81 11.77
C GLY A 61 -0.59 -15.83 10.68
N ARG A 62 -0.94 -15.40 9.45
CA ARG A 62 -0.02 -15.38 8.30
C ARG A 62 0.77 -14.06 8.28
N TRP A 63 1.56 -13.85 7.27
CA TRP A 63 2.60 -12.83 7.11
C TRP A 63 2.17 -11.37 7.31
N GLU A 64 1.01 -10.92 6.81
CA GLU A 64 0.66 -9.50 6.84
C GLU A 64 -0.31 -9.16 7.97
N CYS A 65 0.03 -8.12 8.75
CA CYS A 65 -0.80 -7.54 9.78
C CYS A 65 -1.07 -6.06 9.44
N PRO A 66 -2.31 -5.68 9.13
CA PRO A 66 -2.67 -4.30 8.80
C PRO A 66 -2.76 -3.42 10.04
N ILE A 67 -2.35 -2.14 9.87
CA ILE A 67 -2.40 -1.13 10.92
C ILE A 67 -3.13 0.11 10.38
N PRO A 68 -4.47 0.18 10.42
CA PRO A 68 -5.16 1.42 10.13
C PRO A 68 -4.92 2.42 11.26
N ILE A 69 -4.57 3.67 10.91
CA ILE A 69 -4.11 4.66 11.90
C ILE A 69 -4.82 6.01 11.78
N SER A 70 -5.31 6.38 10.58
CA SER A 70 -5.81 7.72 10.32
C SER A 70 -7.28 7.76 9.90
N PRO A 71 -8.15 8.45 10.65
CA PRO A 71 -9.52 8.70 10.20
C PRO A 71 -9.62 9.82 9.14
N ALA A 72 -8.57 10.64 8.96
CA ALA A 72 -8.53 11.79 8.08
C ALA A 72 -7.62 11.57 6.88
N CYS A 73 -7.89 12.29 5.77
CA CYS A 73 -7.06 12.29 4.58
C CYS A 73 -6.85 13.71 4.07
N ASN A 74 -5.69 13.97 3.48
CA ASN A 74 -5.36 15.21 2.79
C ASN A 74 -5.42 15.09 1.26
N ALA A 75 -6.12 14.08 0.76
CA ALA A 75 -6.45 13.91 -0.64
C ALA A 75 -7.96 13.63 -0.79
N ASN A 76 -8.51 13.96 -1.97
CA ASN A 76 -9.91 13.71 -2.31
C ASN A 76 -9.97 12.88 -3.61
N CYS A 77 -9.40 11.68 -3.52
CA CYS A 77 -9.23 10.79 -4.67
C CYS A 77 -10.57 10.40 -5.30
N ILE A 78 -10.65 10.46 -6.62
CA ILE A 78 -11.83 10.04 -7.38
C ILE A 78 -12.25 8.61 -7.00
N GLY A 79 -11.33 7.66 -6.95
CA GLY A 79 -11.59 6.25 -6.64
C GLY A 79 -11.31 5.88 -5.18
N CYS A 80 -11.56 6.76 -4.20
CA CYS A 80 -11.36 6.42 -2.80
C CYS A 80 -12.31 5.32 -2.36
N ILE A 81 -11.78 4.23 -1.81
CA ILE A 81 -12.58 3.06 -1.42
C ILE A 81 -13.23 3.21 -0.04
N SER A 82 -12.75 4.13 0.80
CA SER A 82 -13.27 4.32 2.15
C SER A 82 -14.00 5.65 2.36
N PHE A 83 -14.07 6.50 1.34
CA PHE A 83 -14.81 7.76 1.41
C PHE A 83 -15.21 8.22 0.01
N GLN A 84 -16.52 8.29 -0.22
CA GLN A 84 -17.10 8.92 -1.41
C GLN A 84 -18.07 10.03 -0.96
N PRO A 85 -18.01 11.22 -1.58
CA PRO A 85 -18.98 12.27 -1.33
C PRO A 85 -20.41 11.79 -1.64
N GLN A 86 -21.38 12.19 -0.82
CA GLN A 86 -22.80 11.77 -1.02
C GLN A 86 -23.36 12.24 -2.35
N GLU A 87 -22.88 13.38 -2.85
CA GLU A 87 -23.30 13.98 -4.13
C GLU A 87 -22.91 13.13 -5.36
N GLU A 88 -21.94 12.21 -5.21
CA GLU A 88 -21.50 11.33 -6.29
C GLU A 88 -22.38 10.08 -6.43
N GLU A 89 -23.28 9.83 -5.47
CA GLU A 89 -24.15 8.64 -5.43
C GLU A 89 -23.40 7.30 -5.51
N ILE A 90 -22.10 7.30 -5.17
CA ILE A 90 -21.24 6.12 -5.15
C ILE A 90 -21.08 5.64 -3.71
N ILE A 91 -21.30 4.36 -3.50
CA ILE A 91 -21.14 3.73 -2.20
C ILE A 91 -19.65 3.41 -1.98
N SER A 92 -19.10 3.82 -0.84
CA SER A 92 -17.75 3.40 -0.42
C SER A 92 -17.70 1.89 -0.22
N THR A 93 -16.64 1.25 -0.71
CA THR A 93 -16.48 -0.21 -0.65
C THR A 93 -15.91 -0.69 0.68
N GLN A 94 -15.51 0.23 1.56
CA GLN A 94 -15.06 -0.06 2.92
C GLN A 94 -15.45 1.08 3.86
N ASP A 95 -15.73 0.77 5.11
CA ASP A 95 -15.94 1.78 6.13
C ASP A 95 -14.59 2.33 6.62
N ARG A 96 -14.48 3.65 6.63
CA ARG A 96 -13.30 4.34 7.12
C ARG A 96 -13.23 4.29 8.65
N LEU A 97 -12.02 4.09 9.16
CA LEU A 97 -11.70 4.24 10.58
C LEU A 97 -12.24 5.57 11.13
N THR A 98 -12.97 5.54 12.24
CA THR A 98 -13.64 6.71 12.82
C THR A 98 -12.96 7.30 14.05
N PHE A 99 -11.89 6.67 14.53
CA PHE A 99 -11.14 7.11 15.72
C PHE A 99 -9.64 7.21 15.43
N LYS A 100 -8.94 7.95 16.28
CA LYS A 100 -7.47 8.00 16.27
C LYS A 100 -6.94 6.91 17.20
N PRO A 101 -6.20 5.92 16.70
CA PRO A 101 -5.53 4.94 17.52
C PRO A 101 -4.37 5.55 18.32
N THR A 102 -4.01 4.89 19.41
CA THR A 102 -2.81 5.17 20.19
C THR A 102 -1.65 4.26 19.75
N ALA A 103 -0.41 4.67 19.99
CA ALA A 103 0.75 3.82 19.78
C ALA A 103 0.67 2.50 20.59
N ALA A 104 0.13 2.56 21.80
CA ALA A 104 -0.06 1.38 22.65
C ALA A 104 -1.02 0.35 22.02
N GLU A 105 -2.14 0.80 21.45
CA GLU A 105 -3.08 -0.09 20.71
C GLU A 105 -2.40 -0.75 19.51
N VAL A 106 -1.53 -0.03 18.79
CA VAL A 106 -0.76 -0.60 17.68
C VAL A 106 0.22 -1.65 18.18
N VAL A 107 1.03 -1.33 19.18
CA VAL A 107 2.08 -2.21 19.71
C VAL A 107 1.51 -3.51 20.28
N GLU A 108 0.37 -3.45 20.94
CA GLU A 108 -0.27 -4.57 21.64
C GLU A 108 -0.47 -5.81 20.76
N TYR A 109 -0.89 -5.65 19.51
CA TYR A 109 -1.14 -6.79 18.61
C TYR A 109 -0.06 -7.00 17.56
N THR A 110 0.70 -5.93 17.19
CA THR A 110 1.72 -6.04 16.16
C THR A 110 2.99 -6.75 16.65
N VAL A 111 3.39 -6.55 17.92
CA VAL A 111 4.55 -7.24 18.49
C VAL A 111 4.37 -8.75 18.52
N PRO A 112 3.27 -9.31 19.06
CA PRO A 112 3.02 -10.75 18.98
C PRO A 112 3.00 -11.27 17.52
N HIS A 113 2.42 -10.54 16.59
CA HIS A 113 2.42 -10.92 15.18
C HIS A 113 3.83 -10.99 14.61
N LEU A 114 4.65 -9.94 14.79
CA LEU A 114 6.03 -9.91 14.32
C LEU A 114 6.89 -11.03 14.92
N MET A 115 6.60 -11.46 16.12
CA MET A 115 7.35 -12.53 16.78
C MET A 115 7.00 -13.94 16.27
N ASN A 116 5.74 -14.17 15.89
CA ASN A 116 5.19 -15.51 15.69
C ASN A 116 4.84 -15.83 14.23
N ALA A 117 4.43 -14.84 13.42
CA ALA A 117 4.04 -15.10 12.04
C ALA A 117 5.26 -15.46 11.15
N PRO A 118 5.07 -16.28 10.10
CA PRO A 118 6.11 -16.56 9.12
C PRO A 118 6.34 -15.30 8.25
N PHE A 119 7.59 -14.92 8.01
CA PHE A 119 7.96 -13.76 7.19
C PHE A 119 7.12 -12.51 7.51
N PRO A 120 7.05 -12.07 8.77
CA PRO A 120 6.05 -11.14 9.22
C PRO A 120 6.25 -9.74 8.66
N ILE A 121 5.12 -9.10 8.33
CA ILE A 121 5.03 -7.72 7.86
C ILE A 121 3.94 -7.04 8.66
N VAL A 122 4.21 -5.83 9.14
CA VAL A 122 3.16 -4.94 9.66
C VAL A 122 3.08 -3.70 8.78
N SER A 123 1.88 -3.30 8.40
CA SER A 123 1.67 -2.26 7.37
C SER A 123 0.72 -1.18 7.85
N PHE A 124 1.22 0.04 8.03
CA PHE A 124 0.40 1.24 8.10
C PHE A 124 -0.18 1.59 6.72
N GLY A 125 -1.30 2.31 6.69
CA GLY A 125 -1.92 2.74 5.44
C GLY A 125 -2.75 1.64 4.79
N GLN A 126 -3.99 1.50 5.24
CA GLN A 126 -4.91 0.49 4.76
C GLN A 126 -6.06 1.13 3.96
N GLY A 127 -6.79 0.32 3.18
CA GLY A 127 -7.93 0.80 2.42
C GLY A 127 -9.07 1.36 3.28
N CYS A 128 -9.21 0.88 4.52
CA CYS A 128 -10.22 1.29 5.48
C CYS A 128 -9.84 2.54 6.30
N GLU A 129 -8.92 3.35 5.84
CA GLU A 129 -8.48 4.56 6.54
C GLU A 129 -8.25 5.74 5.59
N GLY A 130 -7.83 6.88 6.17
CA GLY A 130 -7.37 8.04 5.42
C GLY A 130 -5.86 7.99 5.11
N GLU A 131 -5.17 9.14 5.24
CA GLU A 131 -3.72 9.21 4.99
C GLU A 131 -2.93 9.00 6.29
N PRO A 132 -2.10 7.94 6.38
CA PRO A 132 -1.36 7.62 7.59
C PRO A 132 -0.33 8.70 7.98
N LEU A 133 0.27 9.41 7.05
CA LEU A 133 1.24 10.47 7.37
C LEU A 133 0.62 11.65 8.15
N LEU A 134 -0.70 11.78 8.21
CA LEU A 134 -1.35 12.73 9.11
C LEU A 134 -1.25 12.31 10.60
N MET A 135 -0.84 11.08 10.85
CA MET A 135 -0.63 10.49 12.19
C MET A 135 0.82 10.08 12.40
N TRP A 136 1.77 10.70 11.68
CA TRP A 136 3.18 10.32 11.69
C TRP A 136 3.81 10.29 13.10
N GLU A 137 3.39 11.15 14.01
CA GLU A 137 3.89 11.17 15.39
C GLU A 137 3.52 9.88 16.14
N THR A 138 2.27 9.46 16.03
CA THR A 138 1.79 8.18 16.59
C THR A 138 2.48 6.98 15.94
N ILE A 139 2.69 7.03 14.61
CA ILE A 139 3.42 6.00 13.86
C ILE A 139 4.86 5.91 14.36
N LYS A 140 5.55 7.05 14.51
CA LYS A 140 6.91 7.10 15.05
C LYS A 140 7.00 6.46 16.43
N GLU A 141 6.10 6.86 17.34
CA GLU A 141 6.03 6.30 18.69
C GLU A 141 5.83 4.78 18.65
N ALA A 142 4.89 4.30 17.84
CA ALA A 142 4.63 2.87 17.67
C ALA A 142 5.85 2.12 17.11
N ILE A 143 6.52 2.64 16.07
CA ILE A 143 7.72 2.03 15.48
C ILE A 143 8.83 1.90 16.53
N ILE A 144 9.12 2.99 17.25
CA ILE A 144 10.16 2.99 18.29
C ILE A 144 9.83 1.94 19.37
N GLU A 145 8.58 1.87 19.81
CA GLU A 145 8.18 0.91 20.83
C GLU A 145 8.22 -0.52 20.31
N ILE A 146 7.73 -0.80 19.11
CA ILE A 146 7.84 -2.13 18.46
C ILE A 146 9.30 -2.58 18.41
N ARG A 147 10.23 -1.69 17.99
CA ARG A 147 11.65 -2.03 17.84
C ARG A 147 12.40 -2.24 19.15
N LYS A 148 11.85 -1.79 20.29
CA LYS A 148 12.35 -2.18 21.62
C LYS A 148 12.03 -3.66 21.96
N HIS A 149 10.94 -4.19 21.42
CA HIS A 149 10.49 -5.55 21.69
C HIS A 149 11.05 -6.57 20.69
N THR A 150 11.16 -6.19 19.40
CA THR A 150 11.61 -7.12 18.34
C THR A 150 12.20 -6.41 17.13
N ASN A 151 13.25 -7.03 16.55
CA ASN A 151 13.82 -6.66 15.27
C ASN A 151 13.35 -7.59 14.11
N LYS A 152 12.43 -8.52 14.39
CA LYS A 152 11.88 -9.40 13.37
C LYS A 152 10.90 -8.67 12.48
N GLY A 153 10.80 -9.13 11.25
CA GLY A 153 9.85 -8.67 10.26
C GLY A 153 10.07 -7.24 9.78
N SER A 154 9.30 -6.85 8.79
CA SER A 154 9.34 -5.51 8.22
C SER A 154 8.18 -4.64 8.68
N ILE A 155 8.46 -3.34 8.84
CA ILE A 155 7.45 -2.30 9.07
C ILE A 155 7.32 -1.49 7.79
N ASN A 156 6.14 -1.49 7.21
CA ASN A 156 5.80 -0.81 5.97
C ASN A 156 4.80 0.33 6.19
N ILE A 157 4.81 1.30 5.30
CA ILE A 157 3.77 2.30 5.17
C ILE A 157 3.27 2.39 3.72
N ASN A 158 1.94 2.31 3.52
CA ASN A 158 1.28 2.65 2.27
C ASN A 158 0.70 4.06 2.43
N THR A 159 1.04 4.98 1.53
CA THR A 159 0.76 6.41 1.73
C THR A 159 0.64 7.14 0.40
N ASN A 160 0.09 8.34 0.42
CA ASN A 160 0.19 9.25 -0.71
C ASN A 160 1.56 9.97 -0.79
N GLY A 161 2.44 9.78 0.20
CA GLY A 161 3.78 10.37 0.20
C GLY A 161 3.83 11.89 0.44
N SER A 162 2.79 12.49 0.96
CA SER A 162 2.58 13.94 1.03
C SER A 162 3.50 14.70 1.98
N ASN A 163 4.27 14.02 2.82
CA ASN A 163 5.08 14.67 3.86
C ASN A 163 6.49 14.07 3.94
N PRO A 164 7.44 14.51 3.09
CA PRO A 164 8.80 13.97 3.07
C PRO A 164 9.56 14.14 4.39
N LYS A 165 9.26 15.20 5.16
CA LYS A 165 9.88 15.40 6.49
C LYS A 165 9.43 14.32 7.49
N ALA A 166 8.15 14.02 7.51
CA ALA A 166 7.63 12.92 8.32
C ALA A 166 8.22 11.57 7.88
N VAL A 167 8.32 11.33 6.56
CA VAL A 167 8.93 10.12 6.02
C VAL A 167 10.39 9.96 6.47
N ALA A 168 11.20 11.04 6.46
CA ALA A 168 12.57 11.02 6.99
C ALA A 168 12.61 10.59 8.46
N ILE A 169 11.76 11.18 9.29
CA ILE A 169 11.66 10.86 10.72
C ILE A 169 11.25 9.40 10.94
N LEU A 170 10.32 8.89 10.13
CA LEU A 170 9.87 7.49 10.22
C LEU A 170 10.97 6.52 9.76
N ALA A 171 11.73 6.85 8.73
CA ALA A 171 12.88 6.06 8.28
C ALA A 171 13.95 5.94 9.37
N GLU A 172 14.27 7.05 10.08
CA GLU A 172 15.18 7.07 11.24
C GLU A 172 14.62 6.26 12.41
N ALA A 173 13.31 6.30 12.64
CA ALA A 173 12.66 5.56 13.72
C ALA A 173 12.65 4.03 13.51
N GLY A 174 12.90 3.56 12.27
CA GLY A 174 12.95 2.12 11.96
C GLY A 174 11.89 1.62 10.98
N LEU A 175 11.29 2.53 10.19
CA LEU A 175 10.48 2.14 9.03
C LEU A 175 11.38 1.47 7.98
N ASP A 176 10.96 0.33 7.43
CA ASP A 176 11.77 -0.48 6.49
C ASP A 176 11.38 -0.26 5.04
N SER A 177 10.10 0.01 4.78
CA SER A 177 9.61 0.19 3.42
C SER A 177 8.50 1.21 3.31
N ILE A 178 8.45 1.87 2.14
CA ILE A 178 7.36 2.75 1.75
C ILE A 178 6.75 2.25 0.44
N ARG A 179 5.43 2.34 0.33
CA ARG A 179 4.70 2.17 -0.90
C ARG A 179 3.80 3.37 -1.17
N VAL A 180 4.14 4.11 -2.20
CA VAL A 180 3.40 5.32 -2.58
C VAL A 180 2.35 4.99 -3.64
N SER A 181 1.14 5.49 -3.45
CA SER A 181 0.03 5.29 -4.38
C SER A 181 0.07 6.30 -5.52
N LEU A 182 0.08 5.79 -6.76
CA LEU A 182 0.09 6.58 -7.99
C LEU A 182 -0.89 6.01 -9.02
N ASN A 183 -1.63 6.91 -9.71
CA ASN A 183 -2.39 6.56 -10.90
C ASN A 183 -1.63 6.91 -12.20
N SER A 184 -0.66 7.80 -12.09
CA SER A 184 0.19 8.27 -13.19
C SER A 184 1.47 8.89 -12.62
N ALA A 185 2.57 8.84 -13.37
CA ALA A 185 3.80 9.56 -13.09
C ALA A 185 3.78 11.00 -13.63
N ARG A 186 2.75 11.37 -14.40
CA ARG A 186 2.52 12.74 -14.87
C ARG A 186 1.75 13.53 -13.82
N GLU A 187 2.32 14.63 -13.34
CA GLU A 187 1.76 15.47 -12.27
C GLU A 187 0.32 15.93 -12.57
N SER A 188 0.02 16.30 -13.82
CA SER A 188 -1.32 16.76 -14.21
C SER A 188 -2.39 15.67 -14.01
N ILE A 189 -2.09 14.43 -14.42
CA ILE A 189 -2.99 13.27 -14.28
C ILE A 189 -3.10 12.86 -12.81
N TYR A 190 -1.97 12.85 -12.09
CA TYR A 190 -1.96 12.60 -10.66
C TYR A 190 -2.87 13.58 -9.92
N THR A 191 -2.68 14.88 -10.16
CA THR A 191 -3.42 15.96 -9.49
C THR A 191 -4.92 15.88 -9.80
N ALA A 192 -5.28 15.59 -11.04
CA ALA A 192 -6.68 15.44 -11.43
C ALA A 192 -7.38 14.30 -10.68
N TYR A 193 -6.67 13.19 -10.42
CA TYR A 193 -7.20 12.02 -9.73
C TYR A 193 -7.17 12.14 -8.22
N TYR A 194 -6.00 12.46 -7.62
CA TYR A 194 -5.82 12.48 -6.16
C TYR A 194 -6.36 13.75 -5.52
N ARG A 195 -6.46 14.86 -6.27
CA ARG A 195 -6.95 16.16 -5.78
C ARG A 195 -6.29 16.54 -4.44
N PRO A 196 -4.96 16.69 -4.43
CA PRO A 196 -4.18 16.90 -3.23
C PRO A 196 -4.57 18.20 -2.52
N ASN A 197 -4.60 18.15 -1.18
CA ASN A 197 -4.82 19.30 -0.32
C ASN A 197 -3.58 19.53 0.55
N ASN A 198 -2.94 20.69 0.37
CA ASN A 198 -1.72 21.11 1.08
C ASN A 198 -0.47 20.25 0.82
N TYR A 199 -0.35 19.60 -0.33
CA TYR A 199 0.86 18.96 -0.82
C TYR A 199 0.89 18.92 -2.34
N GLN A 200 2.06 18.64 -2.93
CA GLN A 200 2.29 18.64 -4.37
C GLN A 200 2.93 17.32 -4.83
N PHE A 201 2.94 17.07 -6.12
CA PHE A 201 3.57 15.87 -6.69
C PHE A 201 5.07 15.78 -6.38
N SER A 202 5.75 16.92 -6.30
CA SER A 202 7.15 17.01 -5.89
C SER A 202 7.42 16.48 -4.46
N ASP A 203 6.45 16.61 -3.53
CA ASP A 203 6.58 16.07 -2.17
C ASP A 203 6.59 14.54 -2.19
N ILE A 204 5.85 13.94 -3.13
CA ILE A 204 5.81 12.49 -3.32
C ILE A 204 7.15 11.97 -3.82
N VAL A 205 7.69 12.63 -4.84
CA VAL A 205 9.02 12.30 -5.39
C VAL A 205 10.08 12.43 -4.30
N GLU A 206 10.01 13.50 -3.50
CA GLU A 206 10.95 13.72 -2.40
C GLU A 206 10.81 12.67 -1.30
N SER A 207 9.60 12.23 -0.97
CA SER A 207 9.37 11.13 -0.01
C SER A 207 10.03 9.83 -0.44
N LEU A 208 9.95 9.49 -1.73
CA LEU A 208 10.65 8.33 -2.28
C LEU A 208 12.17 8.50 -2.23
N LYS A 209 12.69 9.69 -2.61
CA LYS A 209 14.14 10.01 -2.53
C LYS A 209 14.68 9.89 -1.11
N VAL A 210 13.96 10.42 -0.15
CA VAL A 210 14.32 10.35 1.27
C VAL A 210 14.45 8.92 1.77
N MET A 211 13.48 8.07 1.42
CA MET A 211 13.52 6.64 1.79
C MET A 211 14.67 5.92 1.10
N SER A 212 14.89 6.17 -0.19
CA SER A 212 16.01 5.56 -0.92
C SER A 212 17.35 6.00 -0.36
N ALA A 213 17.54 7.30 -0.08
CA ALA A 213 18.76 7.84 0.54
C ALA A 213 19.03 7.25 1.92
N ALA A 214 17.98 6.87 2.67
CA ALA A 214 18.09 6.15 3.93
C ALA A 214 18.38 4.65 3.77
N GLY A 215 18.57 4.16 2.55
CA GLY A 215 18.80 2.74 2.25
C GLY A 215 17.58 1.84 2.50
N LYS A 216 16.38 2.42 2.47
CA LYS A 216 15.12 1.73 2.71
C LYS A 216 14.46 1.29 1.42
N TRP A 217 13.52 0.35 1.50
CA TRP A 217 12.80 -0.14 0.34
C TRP A 217 11.76 0.86 -0.14
N THR A 218 11.82 1.18 -1.45
CA THR A 218 10.87 2.09 -2.11
C THR A 218 10.03 1.34 -3.13
N SER A 219 8.74 1.59 -3.12
CA SER A 219 7.81 1.02 -4.11
C SER A 219 6.67 1.98 -4.42
N ILE A 220 6.06 1.77 -5.58
CA ILE A 220 4.82 2.45 -5.95
C ILE A 220 3.70 1.44 -6.20
N ASN A 221 2.50 1.82 -5.80
CA ASN A 221 1.27 1.16 -6.19
C ASN A 221 0.72 1.89 -7.40
N TYR A 222 0.95 1.33 -8.59
CA TYR A 222 0.73 2.01 -9.87
C TYR A 222 -0.55 1.52 -10.53
N PHE A 223 -1.50 2.42 -10.69
CA PHE A 223 -2.82 2.14 -11.21
C PHE A 223 -2.82 2.15 -12.73
N VAL A 224 -3.08 1.00 -13.35
CA VAL A 224 -2.92 0.78 -14.79
C VAL A 224 -4.26 0.95 -15.50
N PHE A 225 -4.36 1.97 -16.34
CA PHE A 225 -5.49 2.20 -17.23
C PHE A 225 -5.04 2.17 -18.69
N PRO A 226 -5.33 1.08 -19.44
CA PRO A 226 -5.02 0.99 -20.88
C PRO A 226 -5.64 2.15 -21.65
N GLY A 227 -4.82 2.80 -22.48
CA GLY A 227 -5.19 4.02 -23.18
C GLY A 227 -4.67 5.31 -22.55
N MET A 228 -4.19 5.23 -21.30
CA MET A 228 -3.53 6.36 -20.61
C MET A 228 -2.16 5.97 -20.06
N THR A 229 -2.06 4.79 -19.44
CA THR A 229 -0.82 4.32 -18.84
C THR A 229 0.21 3.93 -19.90
N ASP A 230 -0.21 3.47 -21.08
CA ASP A 230 0.61 2.90 -22.13
C ASP A 230 0.92 3.86 -23.28
N CYS A 231 0.92 5.17 -23.02
CA CYS A 231 1.40 6.19 -23.95
C CYS A 231 2.87 6.56 -23.70
N GLU A 232 3.53 7.14 -24.68
CA GLU A 232 4.94 7.55 -24.63
C GLU A 232 5.23 8.52 -23.48
N GLU A 233 4.37 9.51 -23.28
CA GLU A 233 4.55 10.52 -22.23
C GLU A 233 4.49 9.91 -20.82
N GLU A 234 3.65 8.91 -20.62
CA GLU A 234 3.58 8.20 -19.33
C GLU A 234 4.80 7.32 -19.13
N TYR A 235 5.27 6.64 -20.19
CA TYR A 235 6.49 5.86 -20.15
C TYR A 235 7.70 6.72 -19.74
N GLU A 236 7.90 7.87 -20.38
CA GLU A 236 9.01 8.77 -20.06
C GLU A 236 8.88 9.39 -18.66
N ALA A 237 7.67 9.72 -18.23
CA ALA A 237 7.43 10.21 -16.88
C ALA A 237 7.73 9.14 -15.81
N LEU A 238 7.31 7.91 -16.03
CA LEU A 238 7.59 6.79 -15.14
C LEU A 238 9.07 6.44 -15.11
N ARG A 239 9.71 6.41 -16.29
CA ARG A 239 11.16 6.22 -16.43
C ARG A 239 11.95 7.25 -15.62
N LYS A 240 11.59 8.52 -15.74
CA LYS A 240 12.20 9.61 -14.96
C LYS A 240 12.00 9.40 -13.45
N LEU A 241 10.80 9.03 -13.03
CA LEU A 241 10.50 8.77 -11.62
C LEU A 241 11.37 7.62 -11.07
N ILE A 242 11.50 6.51 -11.82
CA ILE A 242 12.33 5.36 -11.44
C ILE A 242 13.78 5.80 -11.20
N ILE A 243 14.36 6.55 -12.14
CA ILE A 243 15.74 7.04 -12.06
C ILE A 243 15.93 7.99 -10.88
N GLU A 244 15.06 8.99 -10.75
CA GLU A 244 15.19 10.03 -9.73
C GLU A 244 15.03 9.51 -8.29
N THR A 245 14.27 8.43 -8.10
CA THR A 245 13.93 7.91 -6.78
C THR A 245 14.65 6.62 -6.43
N ASP A 246 15.47 6.07 -7.36
CA ASP A 246 16.08 4.74 -7.22
C ASP A 246 15.03 3.69 -6.78
N LEU A 247 13.91 3.68 -7.52
CA LEU A 247 12.74 2.88 -7.19
C LEU A 247 13.07 1.38 -7.22
N LYS A 248 12.67 0.65 -6.20
CA LYS A 248 12.96 -0.79 -6.07
C LYS A 248 11.86 -1.70 -6.61
N MET A 249 10.60 -1.24 -6.59
CA MET A 249 9.49 -2.08 -7.03
C MET A 249 8.31 -1.26 -7.58
N ILE A 250 7.66 -1.79 -8.61
CA ILE A 250 6.34 -1.34 -9.08
C ILE A 250 5.33 -2.45 -8.83
N GLN A 251 4.27 -2.11 -8.11
CA GLN A 251 3.06 -2.92 -8.04
C GLN A 251 2.08 -2.43 -9.10
N TRP A 252 1.95 -3.18 -10.16
CA TRP A 252 0.99 -2.91 -11.23
C TRP A 252 -0.41 -3.30 -10.79
N ARG A 253 -1.30 -2.32 -10.65
CA ARG A 253 -2.68 -2.52 -10.19
C ARG A 253 -3.64 -2.38 -11.36
N ASN A 254 -4.47 -3.38 -11.55
CA ASN A 254 -5.53 -3.30 -12.55
C ASN A 254 -6.47 -2.12 -12.24
N PHE A 255 -6.91 -1.46 -13.30
CA PHE A 255 -7.97 -0.48 -13.24
C PHE A 255 -9.28 -1.13 -12.76
N ASN A 256 -9.92 -0.55 -11.77
CA ASN A 256 -11.13 -1.10 -11.12
C ASN A 256 -12.18 -0.02 -10.82
N ILE A 257 -12.19 1.05 -11.61
CA ILE A 257 -13.17 2.13 -11.57
C ILE A 257 -13.95 2.10 -12.88
N ASP A 258 -15.17 2.61 -12.91
CA ASP A 258 -15.88 2.82 -14.16
C ASP A 258 -15.09 3.75 -15.10
N PRO A 259 -14.73 3.32 -16.32
CA PRO A 259 -13.86 4.08 -17.22
C PRO A 259 -14.46 5.42 -17.66
N ASP A 260 -15.75 5.44 -17.97
CA ASP A 260 -16.41 6.66 -18.46
C ASP A 260 -16.53 7.70 -17.34
N TRP A 261 -16.88 7.24 -16.15
CA TRP A 261 -16.90 8.09 -14.96
C TRP A 261 -15.50 8.64 -14.62
N TYR A 262 -14.47 7.78 -14.64
CA TYR A 262 -13.08 8.19 -14.40
C TYR A 262 -12.63 9.24 -15.40
N LEU A 263 -12.77 8.98 -16.71
CA LEU A 263 -12.37 9.91 -17.77
C LEU A 263 -13.11 11.25 -17.68
N GLY A 264 -14.41 11.20 -17.38
CA GLY A 264 -15.21 12.42 -17.16
C GLY A 264 -14.74 13.26 -15.96
N LYS A 265 -14.22 12.61 -14.91
CA LYS A 265 -13.73 13.30 -13.70
C LYS A 265 -12.33 13.87 -13.85
N ILE A 266 -11.40 13.18 -14.52
CA ILE A 266 -10.05 13.69 -14.74
C ILE A 266 -10.00 14.71 -15.86
N ASN A 267 -11.00 14.73 -16.75
CA ASN A 267 -11.12 15.65 -17.88
C ASN A 267 -9.85 15.72 -18.76
N VAL A 268 -9.23 14.58 -19.00
CA VAL A 268 -8.07 14.43 -19.88
C VAL A 268 -8.44 13.52 -21.02
N ILE A 269 -8.19 13.99 -22.25
CA ILE A 269 -8.38 13.22 -23.47
C ILE A 269 -6.98 12.92 -24.02
N GLU A 270 -6.61 11.64 -23.99
CA GLU A 270 -5.37 11.17 -24.61
C GLU A 270 -5.65 10.86 -26.09
N THR A 271 -4.82 11.39 -26.96
CA THR A 271 -4.90 11.16 -28.42
C THR A 271 -3.62 10.54 -28.98
N ASN A 272 -2.72 10.13 -28.11
CA ASN A 272 -1.38 9.69 -28.45
C ASN A 272 -1.36 8.25 -28.97
N GLU A 273 -0.30 7.90 -29.71
CA GLU A 273 -0.03 6.52 -30.07
C GLU A 273 0.22 5.69 -28.82
N LEU A 274 -0.43 4.53 -28.73
CA LEU A 274 -0.34 3.62 -27.60
C LEU A 274 0.61 2.47 -27.92
N MET A 275 1.59 2.26 -27.05
CA MET A 275 2.49 1.12 -27.20
C MET A 275 1.90 -0.19 -26.67
N GLY A 276 0.90 -0.11 -25.79
CA GLY A 276 0.31 -1.24 -25.09
C GLY A 276 1.02 -1.57 -23.78
N ILE A 277 0.23 -1.92 -22.75
CA ILE A 277 0.74 -2.18 -21.38
C ILE A 277 1.85 -3.24 -21.36
N LYS A 278 1.71 -4.32 -22.15
CA LYS A 278 2.72 -5.38 -22.19
C LYS A 278 4.07 -4.86 -22.69
N GLN A 279 4.07 -4.11 -23.77
CA GLN A 279 5.30 -3.54 -24.34
C GLN A 279 5.92 -2.52 -23.37
N MET A 280 5.12 -1.66 -22.74
CA MET A 280 5.61 -0.74 -21.72
C MET A 280 6.32 -1.47 -20.57
N MET A 281 5.72 -2.55 -20.06
CA MET A 281 6.32 -3.36 -18.99
C MET A 281 7.61 -4.05 -19.44
N GLU A 282 7.69 -4.51 -20.69
CA GLU A 282 8.89 -5.12 -21.28
C GLU A 282 10.02 -4.09 -21.39
N LEU A 283 9.75 -2.89 -21.91
CA LEU A 283 10.72 -1.79 -22.00
C LEU A 283 11.26 -1.39 -20.62
N ILE A 284 10.39 -1.26 -19.60
CA ILE A 284 10.81 -0.97 -18.24
C ILE A 284 11.69 -2.08 -17.66
N ARG A 285 11.39 -3.36 -17.92
CA ARG A 285 12.23 -4.49 -17.46
C ARG A 285 13.59 -4.53 -18.14
N GLU A 286 13.64 -4.21 -19.42
CA GLU A 286 14.90 -4.20 -20.19
C GLU A 286 15.82 -3.05 -19.74
N GLU A 287 15.26 -1.87 -19.50
CA GLU A 287 16.03 -0.71 -19.05
C GLU A 287 16.43 -0.79 -17.57
N PHE A 288 15.56 -1.37 -16.72
CA PHE A 288 15.76 -1.46 -15.27
C PHE A 288 15.70 -2.90 -14.77
N PRO A 289 16.73 -3.74 -15.05
CA PRO A 289 16.68 -5.17 -14.73
C PRO A 289 16.63 -5.46 -13.22
N ASP A 290 17.06 -4.54 -12.38
CA ASP A 290 17.01 -4.67 -10.91
C ASP A 290 15.65 -4.23 -10.31
N LEU A 291 14.84 -3.49 -11.06
CA LEU A 291 13.51 -3.08 -10.65
C LEU A 291 12.57 -4.29 -10.58
N LYS A 292 11.97 -4.51 -9.42
CA LYS A 292 11.05 -5.63 -9.22
C LYS A 292 9.63 -5.27 -9.63
N PHE A 293 8.93 -6.23 -10.21
CA PHE A 293 7.49 -6.18 -10.35
C PHE A 293 6.90 -7.11 -9.30
N GLY A 294 5.99 -6.59 -8.49
CA GLY A 294 5.46 -7.36 -7.37
C GLY A 294 4.07 -6.90 -6.96
N TYR A 295 3.49 -7.62 -6.01
CA TYR A 295 2.14 -7.37 -5.53
C TYR A 295 2.10 -7.06 -4.03
N PHE A 296 3.15 -7.34 -3.27
CA PHE A 296 3.15 -7.28 -1.81
C PHE A 296 4.13 -6.28 -1.25
N ASN A 297 3.85 -5.86 -0.02
CA ASN A 297 4.87 -5.28 0.83
C ASN A 297 5.97 -6.33 1.07
N PRO A 298 7.25 -5.95 0.95
CA PRO A 298 8.32 -6.93 1.04
C PRO A 298 8.57 -7.35 2.49
N PRO A 299 8.71 -8.66 2.77
CA PRO A 299 9.26 -9.11 4.03
C PRO A 299 10.74 -8.75 4.14
N MET A 300 11.29 -8.79 5.35
CA MET A 300 12.69 -8.38 5.61
C MET A 300 13.71 -9.18 4.79
N GLU A 301 13.44 -10.43 4.52
CA GLU A 301 14.28 -11.31 3.70
C GLU A 301 14.43 -10.78 2.27
N ARG A 302 13.33 -10.32 1.66
CA ARG A 302 13.37 -9.69 0.32
C ARG A 302 14.09 -8.34 0.35
N ILE A 303 13.88 -7.53 1.38
CA ILE A 303 14.59 -6.25 1.54
C ILE A 303 16.10 -6.48 1.60
N LYS A 304 16.55 -7.56 2.26
CA LYS A 304 17.96 -7.94 2.37
C LYS A 304 18.54 -8.67 1.15
N GLY A 305 17.74 -8.88 0.10
CA GLY A 305 18.18 -9.47 -1.15
C GLY A 305 18.05 -11.00 -1.25
N ASP A 306 17.38 -11.65 -0.32
CA ASP A 306 17.10 -13.09 -0.39
C ASP A 306 15.82 -13.34 -1.21
N PHE A 307 15.98 -13.35 -2.55
CA PHE A 307 14.88 -13.57 -3.50
C PHE A 307 14.60 -15.05 -3.79
N ASN A 308 15.43 -15.97 -3.27
CA ASN A 308 15.37 -17.40 -3.60
C ASN A 308 14.44 -18.20 -2.68
N GLN A 309 13.87 -17.62 -1.65
CA GLN A 309 12.92 -18.34 -0.81
C GLN A 309 11.56 -18.42 -1.51
N ASN A 310 11.19 -19.63 -1.92
CA ASN A 310 9.84 -19.95 -2.33
C ASN A 310 8.91 -19.83 -1.13
N PHE A 311 8.16 -18.75 -1.02
CA PHE A 311 7.16 -18.52 0.03
C PHE A 311 5.90 -19.41 -0.14
N ALA A 312 5.94 -20.40 -1.03
CA ALA A 312 4.82 -21.20 -1.49
C ALA A 312 4.39 -22.33 -0.53
N HIS A 313 5.06 -22.54 0.61
CA HIS A 313 4.85 -23.75 1.41
C HIS A 313 4.79 -23.51 2.94
N HIS A 314 4.03 -22.50 3.39
CA HIS A 314 3.71 -22.42 4.83
C HIS A 314 2.29 -21.94 5.04
#